data_c789eb6608fd1a645ae6a2b3ad11c045
#
_entry.id   c789eb6608fd1a645ae6a2b3ad11c045
#
_cell.length_a   1.000
_cell.length_b   1.000
_cell.length_c   1.000
_cell.angle_alpha   90.00
_cell.angle_beta   90.00
_cell.angle_gamma   90.00
#
_symmetry.space_group_name_H-M   'P 1'
#
loop_
_entity.id
_entity.type
_entity.pdbx_description
1 polymer ?
#
loop_
_entity_poly.entity_id
_entity_poly.type
_entity_poly.pdbx_seq_one_letter_code
_entity_poly.pdbx_strand_id
1 'polypeptide(L)'
;MVQLYPEKLLNIITTDTMEEKLVTSFKKYGVSGYTILRARGAGSSGYDSDISGFDSNMMIKVIVPEHRLQLILESLERRIRKGYHLTVFVSDVQVINPEKFE
;
A
#
# COMPACT_ATOMS: atom_id res chain seq x y z
N MET A 1 -11.34 1.52 30.29
CA MET A 1 -11.27 0.69 29.07
C MET A 1 -10.86 1.57 27.89
N VAL A 2 -9.97 1.06 27.05
CA VAL A 2 -9.53 1.79 25.86
C VAL A 2 -10.51 1.51 24.73
N GLN A 3 -10.95 2.56 24.06
CA GLN A 3 -11.85 2.44 22.93
C GLN A 3 -11.05 2.29 21.62
N LEU A 4 -11.52 1.40 20.74
CA LEU A 4 -10.94 1.19 19.42
C LEU A 4 -11.88 1.67 18.34
N TYR A 5 -11.31 2.13 17.24
CA TYR A 5 -12.06 2.72 16.13
C TYR A 5 -11.70 2.02 14.82
N PRO A 6 -12.69 1.74 13.97
CA PRO A 6 -12.42 1.02 12.72
C PRO A 6 -11.71 1.90 11.69
N GLU A 7 -10.74 1.30 11.01
CA GLU A 7 -10.05 1.92 9.89
C GLU A 7 -9.72 0.82 8.87
N LYS A 8 -9.21 1.22 7.73
CA LYS A 8 -8.79 0.28 6.69
C LYS A 8 -7.27 0.26 6.61
N LEU A 9 -6.69 -0.93 6.58
CA LEU A 9 -5.26 -1.11 6.35
C LEU A 9 -5.06 -1.54 4.91
N LEU A 10 -4.48 -0.64 4.13
CA LEU A 10 -4.11 -0.91 2.75
C LEU A 10 -2.69 -1.47 2.73
N ASN A 11 -2.51 -2.59 2.06
CA ASN A 11 -1.20 -3.23 1.89
C ASN A 11 -0.88 -3.29 0.40
N ILE A 12 0.33 -2.88 0.06
CA ILE A 12 0.81 -2.92 -1.33
C ILE A 12 2.17 -3.59 -1.34
N ILE A 13 2.30 -4.68 -2.10
CA ILE A 13 3.58 -5.33 -2.33
C ILE A 13 3.99 -5.01 -3.76
N THR A 14 5.18 -4.46 -3.92
CA THR A 14 5.71 -4.09 -5.23
C THR A 14 7.22 -3.95 -5.16
N THR A 15 7.84 -3.50 -6.23
CA THR A 15 9.27 -3.25 -6.27
C THR A 15 9.57 -1.85 -5.72
N ASP A 16 10.78 -1.65 -5.20
CA ASP A 16 11.19 -0.37 -4.62
C ASP A 16 11.23 0.76 -5.64
N THR A 17 11.31 0.44 -6.93
CA THR A 17 11.26 1.44 -8.00
C THR A 17 9.91 2.18 -8.05
N MET A 18 8.87 1.61 -7.42
CA MET A 18 7.54 2.21 -7.38
C MET A 18 7.35 3.19 -6.24
N GLU A 19 8.31 3.30 -5.32
CA GLU A 19 8.12 4.09 -4.10
C GLU A 19 7.72 5.53 -4.39
N GLU A 20 8.48 6.21 -5.23
CA GLU A 20 8.24 7.64 -5.51
C GLU A 20 6.86 7.86 -6.13
N LYS A 21 6.46 7.02 -7.08
CA LYS A 21 5.15 7.12 -7.73
C LYS A 21 4.01 6.92 -6.75
N LEU A 22 4.15 5.93 -5.86
CA LEU A 22 3.10 5.63 -4.89
C LEU A 22 3.01 6.71 -3.82
N VAL A 23 4.14 7.20 -3.33
CA VAL A 23 4.15 8.28 -2.35
C VAL A 23 3.50 9.54 -2.92
N THR A 24 3.77 9.86 -4.18
CA THR A 24 3.14 11.00 -4.86
C THR A 24 1.63 10.82 -4.92
N SER A 25 1.15 9.60 -5.22
CA SER A 25 -0.28 9.31 -5.25
C SER A 25 -0.90 9.46 -3.86
N PHE A 26 -0.23 8.97 -2.82
CA PHE A 26 -0.72 9.09 -1.45
C PHE A 26 -0.94 10.56 -1.07
N LYS A 27 0.04 11.41 -1.36
CA LYS A 27 -0.09 12.85 -1.10
C LYS A 27 -1.27 13.45 -1.83
N LYS A 28 -1.47 13.06 -3.08
CA LYS A 28 -2.58 13.54 -3.90
C LYS A 28 -3.94 13.21 -3.27
N TYR A 29 -4.05 12.04 -2.66
CA TYR A 29 -5.31 11.60 -2.06
C TYR A 29 -5.40 11.87 -0.56
N GLY A 30 -4.52 12.70 -0.05
CA GLY A 30 -4.60 13.16 1.35
C GLY A 30 -4.12 12.17 2.39
N VAL A 31 -3.32 11.20 1.99
CA VAL A 31 -2.73 10.26 2.93
C VAL A 31 -1.52 10.91 3.60
N SER A 32 -1.54 11.00 4.92
CA SER A 32 -0.52 11.72 5.67
C SER A 32 0.66 10.86 6.09
N GLY A 33 0.51 9.54 6.13
CA GLY A 33 1.59 8.69 6.59
C GLY A 33 1.51 7.29 6.02
N TYR A 34 2.66 6.63 5.97
CA TYR A 34 2.78 5.26 5.49
C TYR A 34 4.02 4.62 6.12
N THR A 35 4.05 3.30 6.10
CA THR A 35 5.21 2.52 6.56
C THR A 35 5.68 1.64 5.43
N ILE A 36 6.98 1.64 5.18
CA ILE A 36 7.58 0.78 4.16
C ILE A 36 8.46 -0.25 4.82
N LEU A 37 8.26 -1.52 4.44
CA LEU A 37 9.04 -2.65 4.91
C LEU A 37 9.68 -3.33 3.72
N ARG A 38 10.88 -3.87 3.89
CA ARG A 38 11.46 -4.76 2.90
C ARG A 38 10.70 -6.07 2.90
N ALA A 39 10.47 -6.63 1.71
CA ALA A 39 9.71 -7.85 1.57
C ALA A 39 10.45 -8.85 0.67
N ARG A 40 10.35 -10.14 1.01
CA ARG A 40 10.86 -11.23 0.17
C ARG A 40 9.72 -12.19 -0.08
N GLY A 41 9.71 -12.73 -1.28
CA GLY A 41 8.71 -13.71 -1.62
C GLY A 41 8.78 -14.05 -3.10
N ALA A 42 7.98 -15.02 -3.51
CA ALA A 42 7.82 -15.41 -4.89
C ALA A 42 6.40 -15.10 -5.31
N GLY A 43 6.27 -14.43 -6.47
CA GLY A 43 4.96 -14.12 -7.00
C GLY A 43 4.37 -15.27 -7.79
N SER A 44 3.06 -15.29 -7.88
CA SER A 44 2.33 -16.30 -8.65
C SER A 44 2.62 -16.19 -10.15
N SER A 45 3.09 -15.04 -10.60
CA SER A 45 3.49 -14.84 -11.99
C SER A 45 4.84 -15.48 -12.33
N GLY A 46 5.54 -16.00 -11.32
CA GLY A 46 6.89 -16.50 -11.49
C GLY A 46 7.93 -15.40 -11.58
N TYR A 47 7.52 -14.18 -11.41
CA TYR A 47 8.42 -13.04 -11.46
C TYR A 47 9.11 -12.89 -10.11
N ASP A 48 10.43 -12.94 -10.14
CA ASP A 48 11.25 -12.85 -8.94
C ASP A 48 12.26 -11.73 -9.14
N SER A 49 12.14 -10.66 -8.36
CA SER A 49 13.04 -9.53 -8.44
C SER A 49 14.48 -9.90 -8.07
N ASP A 50 14.67 -10.95 -7.29
CA ASP A 50 16.01 -11.39 -6.90
C ASP A 50 16.81 -11.92 -8.08
N ILE A 51 16.15 -12.36 -9.15
CA ILE A 51 16.82 -12.87 -10.34
C ILE A 51 17.69 -11.78 -10.97
N SER A 52 17.18 -10.56 -11.05
CA SER A 52 17.91 -9.47 -11.67
C SER A 52 18.97 -8.87 -10.76
N GLY A 53 18.77 -8.95 -9.47
CA GLY A 53 19.59 -8.27 -8.48
C GLY A 53 19.42 -6.76 -8.48
N PHE A 54 18.51 -6.21 -9.25
CA PHE A 54 18.31 -4.77 -9.38
C PHE A 54 17.10 -4.26 -8.63
N ASP A 55 16.06 -5.08 -8.52
CA ASP A 55 14.84 -4.68 -7.87
C ASP A 55 14.68 -5.40 -6.54
N SER A 56 14.28 -4.66 -5.53
CA SER A 56 13.93 -5.21 -4.23
C SER A 56 12.43 -5.06 -4.04
N ASN A 57 11.81 -6.05 -3.40
CA ASN A 57 10.41 -5.96 -3.05
C ASN A 57 10.24 -5.13 -1.78
N MET A 58 9.15 -4.41 -1.74
CA MET A 58 8.74 -3.68 -0.55
C MET A 58 7.27 -3.93 -0.27
N MET A 59 6.88 -3.77 0.99
CA MET A 59 5.49 -3.73 1.37
C MET A 59 5.20 -2.36 1.97
N ILE A 60 4.23 -1.67 1.40
CA ILE A 60 3.77 -0.40 1.95
C ILE A 60 2.49 -0.66 2.72
N LYS A 61 2.44 -0.18 3.96
CA LYS A 61 1.26 -0.26 4.81
C LYS A 61 0.74 1.15 5.05
N VAL A 62 -0.54 1.35 4.79
CA VAL A 62 -1.19 2.64 4.93
C VAL A 62 -2.51 2.44 5.65
N ILE A 63 -2.71 3.17 6.75
CA ILE A 63 -3.99 3.16 7.44
C ILE A 63 -4.77 4.38 6.97
N VAL A 64 -5.98 4.16 6.47
CA VAL A 64 -6.82 5.21 5.91
C VAL A 64 -8.26 5.02 6.34
N PRO A 65 -9.02 6.10 6.46
CA PRO A 65 -10.46 5.98 6.65
C PRO A 65 -11.12 5.46 5.37
N GLU A 66 -12.25 4.82 5.54
CA GLU A 66 -12.94 4.18 4.42
C GLU A 66 -13.25 5.14 3.27
N HIS A 67 -13.60 6.39 3.60
CA HIS A 67 -13.99 7.36 2.58
C HIS A 67 -12.85 7.77 1.64
N ARG A 68 -11.58 7.55 2.05
CA ARG A 68 -10.43 7.83 1.19
C ARG A 68 -9.97 6.62 0.40
N LEU A 69 -10.36 5.44 0.85
CA LEU A 69 -9.84 4.19 0.31
C LEU A 69 -10.17 4.00 -1.16
N GLN A 70 -11.40 4.27 -1.58
CA GLN A 70 -11.83 3.98 -2.93
C GLN A 70 -11.03 4.74 -4.00
N LEU A 71 -10.74 6.00 -3.76
CA LEU A 71 -9.94 6.80 -4.71
C LEU A 71 -8.52 6.24 -4.86
N ILE A 72 -7.95 5.79 -3.75
CA ILE A 72 -6.62 5.18 -3.77
C ILE A 72 -6.65 3.86 -4.52
N LEU A 73 -7.64 3.02 -4.25
CA LEU A 73 -7.80 1.74 -4.93
C LEU A 73 -7.98 1.90 -6.44
N GLU A 74 -8.76 2.88 -6.85
CA GLU A 74 -8.95 3.17 -8.27
C GLU A 74 -7.63 3.56 -8.94
N SER A 75 -6.81 4.37 -8.27
CA SER A 75 -5.50 4.75 -8.75
C SER A 75 -4.58 3.53 -8.91
N LEU A 76 -4.59 2.64 -7.92
CA LEU A 76 -3.78 1.42 -7.96
C LEU A 76 -4.26 0.47 -9.06
N GLU A 77 -5.56 0.34 -9.23
CA GLU A 77 -6.13 -0.50 -10.28
C GLU A 77 -5.69 -0.02 -11.66
N ARG A 78 -5.67 1.30 -11.89
CA ARG A 78 -5.20 1.86 -13.16
C ARG A 78 -3.75 1.50 -13.42
N ARG A 79 -2.89 1.51 -12.38
CA ARG A 79 -1.48 1.10 -12.54
C ARG A 79 -1.36 -0.36 -12.87
N ILE A 80 -2.14 -1.22 -12.22
CA ILE A 80 -2.14 -2.66 -12.52
C ILE A 80 -2.54 -2.89 -13.98
N ARG A 81 -3.56 -2.20 -14.47
CA ARG A 81 -3.99 -2.31 -15.87
C ARG A 81 -2.92 -1.86 -16.85
N LYS A 82 -2.08 -0.93 -16.45
CA LYS A 82 -0.96 -0.46 -17.28
C LYS A 82 0.23 -1.40 -17.27
N GLY A 83 0.17 -2.48 -16.49
CA GLY A 83 1.22 -3.48 -16.46
C GLY A 83 2.18 -3.39 -15.29
N TYR A 84 1.97 -2.47 -14.34
CA TYR A 84 2.80 -2.43 -13.15
C TYR A 84 2.46 -3.61 -12.23
N HIS A 85 3.49 -4.22 -11.68
CA HIS A 85 3.33 -5.37 -10.79
C HIS A 85 3.08 -4.90 -9.36
N LEU A 86 1.81 -4.90 -8.98
CA LEU A 86 1.37 -4.56 -7.63
C LEU A 86 0.50 -5.69 -7.10
N THR A 87 0.72 -6.07 -5.84
CA THR A 87 -0.23 -6.90 -5.12
C THR A 87 -0.88 -6.00 -4.07
N VAL A 88 -2.19 -5.84 -4.16
CA VAL A 88 -2.93 -4.91 -3.32
C VAL A 88 -3.99 -5.68 -2.54
N PHE A 89 -4.00 -5.51 -1.23
CA PHE A 89 -5.03 -6.12 -0.40
C PHE A 89 -5.36 -5.21 0.78
N VAL A 90 -6.58 -5.35 1.29
CA VAL A 90 -7.13 -4.48 2.33
C VAL A 90 -7.58 -5.33 3.50
N SER A 91 -7.27 -4.88 4.70
CA SER A 91 -7.72 -5.50 5.94
C SER A 91 -8.51 -4.48 6.76
N ASP A 92 -9.47 -4.98 7.52
CA ASP A 92 -10.12 -4.17 8.55
C ASP A 92 -9.26 -4.19 9.81
N VAL A 93 -9.01 -3.00 10.36
CA VAL A 93 -8.24 -2.85 11.59
C VAL A 93 -8.96 -1.93 12.55
N GLN A 94 -8.51 -1.91 13.78
CA GLN A 94 -9.01 -1.00 14.78
C GLN A 94 -7.83 -0.25 15.40
N VAL A 95 -7.98 1.05 15.54
CA VAL A 95 -6.92 1.92 16.06
C VAL A 95 -7.38 2.64 17.31
N ILE A 96 -6.41 3.07 18.16
CA ILE A 96 -6.73 3.84 19.37
C ILE A 96 -6.83 5.33 19.05
N ASN A 97 -6.14 5.80 18.03
CA ASN A 97 -5.98 7.22 17.72
C ASN A 97 -6.46 7.56 16.31
N PRO A 98 -7.79 7.53 16.07
CA PRO A 98 -8.34 7.70 14.72
C PRO A 98 -8.05 9.08 14.11
N GLU A 99 -7.88 10.11 14.91
CA GLU A 99 -7.58 11.47 14.44
C GLU A 99 -6.28 11.56 13.64
N LYS A 100 -5.38 10.61 13.86
CA LYS A 100 -4.12 10.57 13.12
C LYS A 100 -4.30 10.27 11.64
N PHE A 101 -5.42 9.64 11.28
CA PHE A 101 -5.64 9.12 9.92
C PHE A 101 -6.71 9.90 9.16
N GLU A 102 -7.21 10.95 9.71
CA GLU A 102 -8.21 11.79 9.06
C GLU A 102 -7.62 12.66 7.94
#